data_0d4b8bc2dad3ec57b426e3d555dddbb5
#
_entry.id   0d4b8bc2dad3ec57b426e3d555dddbb5
#
_cell.length_a   1.000
_cell.length_b   1.000
_cell.length_c   1.000
_cell.angle_alpha   90.00
_cell.angle_beta   90.00
_cell.angle_gamma   90.00
#
_symmetry.space_group_name_H-M   'P 1'
#
loop_
_entity.id
_entity.type
_entity.pdbx_description
1 polymer ?
#
loop_
_entity_poly.entity_id
_entity_poly.type
_entity_poly.pdbx_seq_one_letter_code
_entity_poly.pdbx_strand_id
1 'polypeptide(L)'
;MNFTDKLKLIRKTNEMTQAEFAESIGISRGNLANIERGIVKPTQVFINCVSLMYHVDKNWLLDDANDDLSCLNGNANIISLIADKYSQLDDEYKKFIENQINELLKMQKPASDPQKKV
;
A
#
# COMPACT_ATOMS: atom_id res chain seq x y z
N MET A 1 -11.39 -16.33 -3.79
CA MET A 1 -11.77 -14.93 -3.66
C MET A 1 -11.55 -14.24 -5.00
N ASN A 2 -12.56 -13.54 -5.50
CA ASN A 2 -12.46 -12.94 -6.82
C ASN A 2 -11.80 -11.56 -6.75
N PHE A 3 -11.56 -10.98 -7.93
CA PHE A 3 -10.89 -9.69 -8.05
C PHE A 3 -11.60 -8.58 -7.26
N THR A 4 -12.94 -8.52 -7.36
CA THR A 4 -13.70 -7.45 -6.71
C THR A 4 -13.60 -7.54 -5.19
N ASP A 5 -13.64 -8.75 -4.64
CA ASP A 5 -13.46 -8.95 -3.20
C ASP A 5 -12.06 -8.55 -2.75
N LYS A 6 -11.06 -8.92 -3.53
CA LYS A 6 -9.67 -8.54 -3.22
C LYS A 6 -9.48 -7.03 -3.25
N LEU A 7 -10.09 -6.38 -4.23
CA LEU A 7 -10.00 -4.92 -4.36
C LEU A 7 -10.61 -4.22 -3.15
N LYS A 8 -11.79 -4.69 -2.71
CA LYS A 8 -12.42 -4.15 -1.50
C LYS A 8 -11.55 -4.36 -0.26
N LEU A 9 -10.92 -5.54 -0.16
CA LEU A 9 -10.05 -5.82 0.97
C LEU A 9 -8.82 -4.91 0.98
N ILE A 10 -8.22 -4.66 -0.17
CA ILE A 10 -7.10 -3.72 -0.27
C ILE A 10 -7.52 -2.36 0.26
N ARG A 11 -8.67 -1.87 -0.20
CA ARG A 11 -9.18 -0.57 0.22
C ARG A 11 -9.42 -0.52 1.73
N LYS A 12 -10.11 -1.53 2.27
CA LYS A 12 -10.46 -1.57 3.69
C LYS A 12 -9.23 -1.76 4.58
N THR A 13 -8.28 -2.56 4.14
CA THR A 13 -7.03 -2.77 4.88
C THR A 13 -6.25 -1.47 5.01
N ASN A 14 -6.35 -0.61 4.01
CA ASN A 14 -5.71 0.71 4.04
C ASN A 14 -6.61 1.77 4.65
N GLU A 15 -7.75 1.37 5.20
CA GLU A 15 -8.69 2.26 5.91
C GLU A 15 -9.17 3.42 5.06
N MET A 16 -9.49 3.13 3.80
CA MET A 16 -9.90 4.16 2.85
C MET A 16 -11.36 4.01 2.44
N THR A 17 -12.03 5.15 2.25
CA THR A 17 -13.34 5.18 1.63
C THR A 17 -13.20 4.93 0.13
N GLN A 18 -14.32 4.65 -0.55
CA GLN A 18 -14.31 4.53 -2.01
C GLN A 18 -13.78 5.81 -2.67
N ALA A 19 -14.19 6.97 -2.15
CA ALA A 19 -13.75 8.25 -2.70
C ALA A 19 -12.24 8.43 -2.57
N GLU A 20 -11.69 8.10 -1.41
CA GLU A 20 -10.25 8.23 -1.17
C GLU A 20 -9.44 7.28 -2.05
N PHE A 21 -9.89 6.04 -2.14
CA PHE A 21 -9.21 5.04 -2.96
C PHE A 21 -9.25 5.42 -4.45
N ALA A 22 -10.43 5.84 -4.92
CA ALA A 22 -10.61 6.26 -6.30
C ALA A 22 -9.69 7.44 -6.64
N GLU A 23 -9.63 8.41 -5.74
CA GLU A 23 -8.77 9.58 -5.94
C GLU A 23 -7.30 9.18 -6.03
N SER A 24 -6.86 8.25 -5.19
CA SER A 24 -5.47 7.81 -5.18
C SER A 24 -5.06 7.16 -6.49
N ILE A 25 -6.00 6.52 -7.18
CA ILE A 25 -5.74 5.84 -8.45
C ILE A 25 -5.97 6.78 -9.64
N GLY A 26 -6.75 7.85 -9.45
CA GLY A 26 -7.05 8.79 -10.50
C GLY A 26 -8.32 8.48 -11.29
N ILE A 27 -9.28 7.80 -10.66
CA ILE A 27 -10.59 7.51 -11.27
C ILE A 27 -11.68 8.12 -10.41
N SER A 28 -12.92 8.17 -10.95
CA SER A 28 -14.05 8.69 -10.20
C SER A 28 -14.53 7.65 -9.17
N ARG A 29 -15.16 8.14 -8.11
CA ARG A 29 -15.75 7.25 -7.11
C ARG A 29 -16.79 6.33 -7.73
N GLY A 30 -17.62 6.87 -8.65
CA GLY A 30 -18.64 6.08 -9.32
C GLY A 30 -18.05 4.96 -10.16
N ASN A 31 -16.93 5.23 -10.84
CA ASN A 31 -16.24 4.21 -11.60
C ASN A 31 -15.70 3.11 -10.69
N LEU A 32 -15.09 3.49 -9.58
CA LEU A 32 -14.60 2.51 -8.60
C LEU A 32 -15.75 1.68 -8.05
N ALA A 33 -16.86 2.31 -7.69
CA ALA A 33 -18.03 1.59 -7.18
C ALA A 33 -18.51 0.53 -8.17
N ASN A 34 -18.52 0.86 -9.47
CA ASN A 34 -18.94 -0.07 -10.49
C ASN A 34 -17.94 -1.21 -10.67
N ILE A 35 -16.65 -0.94 -10.53
CA ILE A 35 -15.63 -1.98 -10.57
C ILE A 35 -15.79 -2.90 -9.37
N GLU A 36 -16.01 -2.35 -8.18
CA GLU A 36 -16.17 -3.16 -6.96
C GLU A 36 -17.43 -4.01 -6.98
N ARG A 37 -18.45 -3.60 -7.75
CA ARG A 37 -19.66 -4.39 -7.90
C ARG A 37 -19.59 -5.38 -9.06
N GLY A 38 -18.50 -5.36 -9.81
CA GLY A 38 -18.32 -6.25 -10.95
C GLY A 38 -19.07 -5.83 -12.21
N ILE A 39 -19.63 -4.63 -12.23
CA ILE A 39 -20.37 -4.10 -13.39
C ILE A 39 -19.41 -3.65 -14.48
N VAL A 40 -18.31 -3.02 -14.09
CA VAL A 40 -17.29 -2.52 -15.01
C VAL A 40 -16.04 -3.37 -14.84
N LYS A 41 -15.47 -3.81 -15.97
CA LYS A 41 -14.24 -4.59 -15.94
C LYS A 41 -13.04 -3.65 -15.75
N PRO A 42 -12.12 -3.94 -14.85
CA PRO A 42 -10.95 -3.08 -14.65
C PRO A 42 -10.01 -3.13 -15.87
N THR A 43 -9.39 -2.01 -16.15
CA THR A 43 -8.38 -1.95 -17.21
C THR A 43 -7.04 -2.46 -16.69
N GLN A 44 -6.15 -2.81 -17.59
CA GLN A 44 -4.80 -3.22 -17.22
C GLN A 44 -4.06 -2.11 -16.47
N VAL A 45 -4.28 -0.85 -16.90
CA VAL A 45 -3.67 0.30 -16.24
C VAL A 45 -4.13 0.39 -14.78
N PHE A 46 -5.44 0.20 -14.55
CA PHE A 46 -5.98 0.21 -13.19
C PHE A 46 -5.33 -0.86 -12.32
N ILE A 47 -5.24 -2.08 -12.85
CA ILE A 47 -4.62 -3.20 -12.12
C ILE A 47 -3.18 -2.90 -11.79
N ASN A 48 -2.42 -2.37 -12.75
CA ASN A 48 -1.02 -2.01 -12.53
C ASN A 48 -0.89 -0.92 -11.46
N CYS A 49 -1.76 0.08 -11.49
CA CYS A 49 -1.74 1.15 -10.49
C CYS A 49 -2.00 0.63 -9.08
N VAL A 50 -3.01 -0.24 -8.93
CA VAL A 50 -3.32 -0.83 -7.62
C VAL A 50 -2.14 -1.63 -7.10
N SER A 51 -1.56 -2.47 -7.96
CA SER A 51 -0.42 -3.28 -7.58
C SER A 51 0.75 -2.43 -7.10
N LEU A 52 1.07 -1.38 -7.84
CA LEU A 52 2.22 -0.52 -7.51
C LEU A 52 1.96 0.35 -6.29
N MET A 53 0.78 0.96 -6.20
CA MET A 53 0.50 1.90 -5.11
C MET A 53 0.28 1.20 -3.78
N TYR A 54 -0.33 0.03 -3.80
CA TYR A 54 -0.70 -0.65 -2.56
C TYR A 54 0.19 -1.86 -2.28
N HIS A 55 1.23 -2.03 -3.09
CA HIS A 55 2.27 -3.04 -2.88
C HIS A 55 1.69 -4.46 -2.78
N VAL A 56 0.77 -4.77 -3.67
CA VAL A 56 0.21 -6.12 -3.75
C VAL A 56 0.70 -6.79 -5.04
N ASP A 57 0.91 -8.11 -4.96
CA ASP A 57 1.35 -8.88 -6.12
C ASP A 57 0.22 -8.94 -7.15
N LYS A 58 0.51 -8.52 -8.37
CA LYS A 58 -0.46 -8.54 -9.45
C LYS A 58 -0.97 -9.96 -9.72
N ASN A 59 -0.10 -10.95 -9.62
CA ASN A 59 -0.50 -12.35 -9.82
C ASN A 59 -1.52 -12.79 -8.78
N TRP A 60 -1.30 -12.40 -7.51
CA TRP A 60 -2.28 -12.66 -6.47
C TRP A 60 -3.61 -11.97 -6.76
N LEU A 61 -3.54 -10.72 -7.17
CA LEU A 61 -4.74 -9.91 -7.43
C LEU A 61 -5.61 -10.53 -8.52
N LEU A 62 -4.99 -11.14 -9.52
CA LEU A 62 -5.68 -11.71 -10.68
C LEU A 62 -6.01 -13.20 -10.54
N ASP A 63 -5.52 -13.87 -9.52
CA ASP A 63 -5.72 -15.31 -9.33
C ASP A 63 -6.85 -15.57 -8.35
N ASP A 64 -8.03 -15.88 -8.88
CA ASP A 64 -9.22 -16.10 -8.06
C ASP A 64 -9.09 -17.31 -7.11
N ALA A 65 -8.18 -18.22 -7.40
CA ALA A 65 -7.96 -19.40 -6.56
C ALA A 65 -7.02 -19.12 -5.39
N ASN A 66 -6.32 -17.99 -5.39
CA ASN A 66 -5.37 -17.68 -4.33
C ASN A 66 -6.02 -16.81 -3.26
N ASP A 67 -6.27 -17.40 -2.10
CA ASP A 67 -6.90 -16.70 -0.97
C ASP A 67 -5.91 -16.31 0.13
N ASP A 68 -4.62 -16.32 -0.17
CA ASP A 68 -3.59 -15.90 0.78
C ASP A 68 -3.68 -14.40 1.01
N LEU A 69 -3.97 -14.00 2.25
CA LEU A 69 -4.18 -12.60 2.60
C LEU A 69 -2.93 -11.90 3.15
N SER A 70 -1.79 -12.58 3.18
CA SER A 70 -0.57 -12.02 3.77
C SER A 70 -0.11 -10.75 3.07
N CYS A 71 -0.39 -10.62 1.77
CA CYS A 71 0.01 -9.44 0.99
C CYS A 71 -0.82 -8.20 1.30
N LEU A 72 -1.95 -8.35 2.01
CA LEU A 72 -2.83 -7.22 2.32
C LEU A 72 -2.32 -6.34 3.46
N ASN A 73 -1.34 -6.82 4.19
CA ASN A 73 -0.76 -6.05 5.28
C ASN A 73 0.27 -5.08 4.69
N GLY A 74 -0.22 -4.02 4.04
CA GLY A 74 0.57 -3.12 3.23
C GLY A 74 1.82 -2.58 3.90
N ASN A 75 1.67 -2.06 5.13
CA ASN A 75 2.83 -1.53 5.85
C ASN A 75 3.83 -2.63 6.20
N ALA A 76 3.34 -3.81 6.55
CA ALA A 76 4.22 -4.94 6.85
C ALA A 76 4.97 -5.40 5.61
N ASN A 77 4.34 -5.37 4.43
CA ASN A 77 5.01 -5.71 3.19
C ASN A 77 6.14 -4.73 2.86
N ILE A 78 5.89 -3.44 3.05
CA ILE A 78 6.90 -2.41 2.83
C ILE A 78 8.05 -2.59 3.81
N ILE A 79 7.72 -2.79 5.08
CA ILE A 79 8.71 -2.98 6.14
C ILE A 79 9.56 -4.21 5.84
N SER A 80 8.93 -5.31 5.43
CA SER A 80 9.63 -6.55 5.12
C SER A 80 10.59 -6.35 3.93
N LEU A 81 10.14 -5.67 2.89
CA LEU A 81 10.97 -5.39 1.72
C LEU A 81 12.17 -4.52 2.08
N ILE A 82 11.94 -3.48 2.88
CA ILE A 82 13.02 -2.60 3.32
C ILE A 82 13.98 -3.35 4.22
N ALA A 83 13.46 -4.19 5.14
CA ALA A 83 14.28 -4.99 6.03
C ALA A 83 15.18 -5.95 5.26
N ASP A 84 14.66 -6.60 4.22
CA ASP A 84 15.45 -7.50 3.38
C ASP A 84 16.59 -6.76 2.71
N LYS A 85 16.31 -5.61 2.13
CA LYS A 85 17.34 -4.80 1.47
C LYS A 85 18.36 -4.27 2.47
N TYR A 86 17.87 -3.82 3.61
CA TYR A 86 18.71 -3.32 4.68
C TYR A 86 19.68 -4.41 5.17
N SER A 87 19.18 -5.63 5.31
CA SER A 87 20.01 -6.74 5.83
C SER A 87 21.15 -7.10 4.88
N GLN A 88 21.05 -6.73 3.61
CA GLN A 88 22.11 -7.00 2.62
C GLN A 88 23.23 -5.97 2.67
N LEU A 89 23.07 -4.90 3.41
CA LEU A 89 24.08 -3.85 3.54
C LEU A 89 25.14 -4.23 4.57
N ASP A 90 26.34 -3.70 4.37
CA ASP A 90 27.40 -3.81 5.36
C ASP A 90 27.07 -2.98 6.58
N ASP A 91 27.68 -3.32 7.73
CA ASP A 91 27.39 -2.62 9.00
C ASP A 91 27.63 -1.11 8.90
N GLU A 92 28.63 -0.71 8.14
CA GLU A 92 28.94 0.70 7.92
C GLU A 92 27.78 1.43 7.26
N TYR A 93 27.20 0.83 6.24
CA TYR A 93 26.07 1.41 5.51
C TYR A 93 24.79 1.37 6.32
N LYS A 94 24.61 0.32 7.13
CA LYS A 94 23.46 0.26 8.05
C LYS A 94 23.49 1.43 9.03
N LYS A 95 24.66 1.72 9.57
CA LYS A 95 24.83 2.84 10.49
C LYS A 95 24.52 4.16 9.81
N PHE A 96 24.97 4.33 8.58
CA PHE A 96 24.69 5.52 7.81
C PHE A 96 23.19 5.74 7.65
N ILE A 97 22.46 4.68 7.30
CA ILE A 97 21.00 4.78 7.12
C ILE A 97 20.31 5.12 8.43
N GLU A 98 20.73 4.50 9.54
CA GLU A 98 20.14 4.79 10.85
C GLU A 98 20.33 6.26 11.21
N ASN A 99 21.51 6.81 10.95
CA ASN A 99 21.80 8.21 11.20
C ASN A 99 20.90 9.10 10.36
N GLN A 100 20.69 8.77 9.07
CA GLN A 100 19.84 9.55 8.20
C GLN A 100 18.38 9.54 8.68
N ILE A 101 17.90 8.38 9.11
CA ILE A 101 16.54 8.26 9.63
C ILE A 101 16.38 9.12 10.88
N ASN A 102 17.36 9.07 11.78
CA ASN A 102 17.32 9.86 13.01
C ASN A 102 17.30 11.36 12.73
N GLU A 103 18.09 11.81 11.75
CA GLU A 103 18.10 13.21 11.35
C GLU A 103 16.75 13.64 10.77
N LEU A 104 16.15 12.78 9.92
CA LEU A 104 14.84 13.08 9.35
C LEU A 104 13.76 13.13 10.42
N LEU A 105 13.84 12.25 11.41
CA LEU A 105 12.88 12.24 12.51
C LEU A 105 12.97 13.53 13.32
N LYS A 106 14.16 14.05 13.52
CA LYS A 106 14.35 15.33 14.20
C LYS A 106 13.72 16.47 13.42
N MET A 107 13.88 16.44 12.10
CA MET A 107 13.36 17.50 11.23
C MET A 107 11.84 17.53 11.22
N GLN A 108 11.16 16.37 11.27
CA GLN A 108 9.71 16.34 11.21
C GLN A 108 9.04 16.46 12.57
N LYS A 109 9.79 16.29 13.63
CA LYS A 109 9.26 16.25 14.99
C LYS A 109 8.37 17.44 15.37
N PRO A 110 8.72 18.68 15.05
CA PRO A 110 7.87 19.80 15.41
C PRO A 110 6.47 19.73 14.83
N ALA A 111 6.31 19.07 13.73
CA ALA A 111 5.02 18.91 13.09
C ALA A 111 4.16 17.85 13.77
N SER A 112 4.82 16.93 14.41
CA SER A 112 4.11 15.84 15.04
C SER A 112 3.66 16.16 16.42
N ASP A 113 4.01 16.93 17.32
CA ASP A 113 3.73 16.96 18.64
C ASP A 113 2.78 17.04 19.10
N PRO A 114 2.71 16.83 19.00
CA PRO A 114 1.97 16.86 19.48
C PRO A 114 1.48 16.87 19.83
N GLN A 115 1.59 16.89 19.84
CA GLN A 115 1.28 16.95 20.00
C GLN A 115 0.82 16.85 20.02
N LYS A 116 0.68 16.79 19.88
CA LYS A 116 0.38 16.63 19.89
C LYS A 116 0.04 16.46 20.35
N LYS A 117 -0.04 16.49 20.63
CA LYS A 117 -0.17 16.40 21.15
C LYS A 117 -0.32 16.51 21.52
N VAL A 118 -0.66 16.67 21.60
CA VAL A 118 -0.62 16.83 21.97
C VAL A 118 -0.72 16.85 22.24
#